data_70c3b7aefeb82a9cc158722571e838b4
#
_entry.id   70c3b7aefeb82a9cc158722571e838b4
#
_cell.length_a   1.000
_cell.length_b   1.000
_cell.length_c   1.000
_cell.angle_alpha   90.00
_cell.angle_beta   90.00
_cell.angle_gamma   90.00
#
_symmetry.space_group_name_H-M   'P 1'
#
loop_
_entity.id
_entity.type
_entity.pdbx_description
1 polymer ?
#
loop_
_entity_poly.entity_id
_entity_poly.type
_entity_poly.pdbx_seq_one_letter_code
_entity_poly.pdbx_strand_id
1 'polypeptide(L)'
;LNTTTLNLNTGAPNLTFRGYKRKNGDVGVRNEIWIIPTVGCVNGIINQLAEGLRRETGGKGVDAIMAYPHNYGCSQLGDDHENTKKILRDMVLHPNAGAVLVVGLGCENNQPDVFREFLGDYDQERVKFMVTQKVGDEYEEGMELLRELYAKAIQDQREDIPLSELRVGLKCGGSDGFSGITANPLLGMFSDFLVAQGGTSVLTEVPEMFGAETILMNRCRTKELFEDTVKLINDFKEYFLSHGEPVGENPSPGNKAGGISTLEDKALGCTQKCGTSYVEGVLPYGERLKVKGLNLLSAPGNDLVAATALASCGCHMVLFTTGRGTPFGTYVPTMKISTNSTLAKNKPGWIDFNAGVIVENEPMEKTCERFIEYIIKVASGEFVNNEKKGYKEIATVSYTHLRAHETV
;
A
#
# COMPACT_ATOMS: atom_id res chain seq x y z
N LEU A 1 21.06 -21.55 8.08
CA LEU A 1 20.28 -20.37 8.41
C LEU A 1 19.76 -20.53 9.82
N ASN A 2 20.35 -19.81 10.78
CA ASN A 2 19.82 -19.74 12.13
C ASN A 2 18.51 -18.95 12.05
N THR A 3 17.39 -19.65 12.08
CA THR A 3 16.11 -19.08 12.41
C THR A 3 16.13 -18.71 13.89
N THR A 4 16.66 -17.54 14.22
CA THR A 4 16.45 -16.97 15.53
C THR A 4 15.01 -16.51 15.56
N THR A 5 14.14 -17.38 16.03
CA THR A 5 12.78 -17.00 16.43
C THR A 5 12.96 -16.04 17.59
N LEU A 6 12.85 -14.76 17.33
CA LEU A 6 12.72 -13.77 18.39
C LEU A 6 11.40 -14.07 19.10
N ASN A 7 11.52 -14.65 20.30
CA ASN A 7 10.49 -14.58 21.30
C ASN A 7 10.37 -13.11 21.77
N LEU A 8 9.94 -12.23 20.90
CA LEU A 8 9.36 -10.96 21.30
C LEU A 8 8.11 -11.34 22.07
N ASN A 9 8.25 -11.27 23.36
CA ASN A 9 7.38 -11.69 24.44
C ASN A 9 5.89 -11.77 23.99
N THR A 10 5.40 -12.97 23.68
CA THR A 10 3.98 -13.22 23.38
C THR A 10 3.08 -12.95 24.59
N GLY A 11 3.65 -12.58 25.73
CA GLY A 11 2.99 -12.14 26.94
C GLY A 11 2.94 -10.62 27.15
N ALA A 12 3.32 -9.81 26.16
CA ALA A 12 3.06 -8.37 26.21
C ALA A 12 1.55 -8.10 26.29
N PRO A 13 1.08 -7.13 27.08
CA PRO A 13 -0.32 -6.76 27.12
C PRO A 13 -0.81 -6.44 25.71
N ASN A 14 -2.07 -6.73 25.40
CA ASN A 14 -2.70 -6.45 24.11
C ASN A 14 -2.41 -5.01 23.69
N LEU A 15 -1.45 -4.84 22.78
CA LEU A 15 -1.08 -3.52 22.28
C LEU A 15 -2.21 -2.99 21.42
N THR A 16 -2.46 -1.69 21.54
CA THR A 16 -3.51 -0.99 20.80
C THR A 16 -2.92 0.20 20.04
N PHE A 17 -3.63 0.65 19.04
CA PHE A 17 -3.43 1.94 18.39
C PHE A 17 -4.72 2.74 18.40
N ARG A 18 -4.65 4.05 18.21
CA ARG A 18 -5.81 4.94 18.16
C ARG A 18 -6.32 5.02 16.72
N GLY A 19 -7.32 4.23 16.36
CA GLY A 19 -7.89 4.13 15.01
C GLY A 19 -9.35 4.52 14.93
N TYR A 20 -9.91 4.46 13.73
CA TYR A 20 -11.31 4.76 13.44
C TYR A 20 -12.07 3.48 13.10
N LYS A 21 -13.11 3.17 13.86
CA LYS A 21 -13.98 2.03 13.59
C LYS A 21 -15.06 2.43 12.59
N ARG A 22 -15.23 1.64 11.55
CA ARG A 22 -16.25 1.86 10.52
C ARG A 22 -17.51 1.05 10.80
N LYS A 23 -18.64 1.46 10.21
CA LYS A 23 -19.96 0.83 10.43
C LYS A 23 -19.98 -0.66 10.09
N ASN A 24 -19.22 -1.09 9.09
CA ASN A 24 -19.06 -2.49 8.69
C ASN A 24 -18.11 -3.31 9.60
N GLY A 25 -17.57 -2.69 10.66
CA GLY A 25 -16.61 -3.32 11.57
C GLY A 25 -15.16 -3.20 11.15
N ASP A 26 -14.85 -2.70 9.94
CA ASP A 26 -13.49 -2.45 9.49
C ASP A 26 -12.86 -1.26 10.24
N VAL A 27 -11.54 -1.13 10.18
CA VAL A 27 -10.78 -0.15 10.95
C VAL A 27 -9.85 0.64 10.04
N GLY A 28 -9.82 1.97 10.22
CA GLY A 28 -8.87 2.86 9.55
C GLY A 28 -7.86 3.47 10.51
N VAL A 29 -6.66 3.79 10.01
CA VAL A 29 -5.63 4.56 10.72
C VAL A 29 -5.69 6.04 10.37
N ARG A 30 -6.53 6.39 9.40
CA ARG A 30 -6.82 7.76 8.95
C ARG A 30 -8.32 7.97 8.81
N ASN A 31 -8.72 9.24 8.78
CA ASN A 31 -10.07 9.69 8.49
C ASN A 31 -10.02 10.77 7.42
N GLU A 32 -9.84 10.36 6.18
CA GLU A 32 -9.65 11.26 5.05
C GLU A 32 -10.92 11.39 4.21
N ILE A 33 -11.06 12.48 3.47
CA ILE A 33 -12.08 12.64 2.44
C ILE A 33 -11.39 12.47 1.08
N TRP A 34 -11.88 11.52 0.30
CA TRP A 34 -11.32 11.20 -1.01
C TRP A 34 -12.29 11.52 -2.14
N ILE A 35 -11.75 12.08 -3.23
CA ILE A 35 -12.49 12.29 -4.47
C ILE A 35 -11.85 11.40 -5.53
N ILE A 36 -12.61 10.42 -6.00
CA ILE A 36 -12.13 9.34 -6.86
C ILE A 36 -12.85 9.42 -8.21
N PRO A 37 -12.13 9.61 -9.33
CA PRO A 37 -12.76 9.64 -10.64
C PRO A 37 -12.96 8.21 -11.18
N THR A 38 -14.03 7.97 -11.93
CA THR A 38 -14.21 6.76 -12.72
C THR A 38 -13.44 6.80 -14.03
N VAL A 39 -13.06 7.99 -14.49
CA VAL A 39 -12.36 8.24 -15.75
C VAL A 39 -11.49 9.49 -15.67
N GLY A 40 -10.39 9.49 -16.43
CA GLY A 40 -9.43 10.61 -16.43
C GLY A 40 -10.00 11.96 -16.93
N CYS A 41 -11.09 11.95 -17.69
CA CYS A 41 -11.71 13.18 -18.23
C CYS A 41 -12.20 14.15 -17.14
N VAL A 42 -12.47 13.67 -15.92
CA VAL A 42 -12.94 14.49 -14.80
C VAL A 42 -11.83 14.87 -13.81
N ASN A 43 -10.56 14.61 -14.13
CA ASN A 43 -9.43 14.93 -13.26
C ASN A 43 -9.36 16.43 -12.92
N GLY A 44 -9.71 17.32 -13.85
CA GLY A 44 -9.73 18.76 -13.60
C GLY A 44 -10.71 19.15 -12.50
N ILE A 45 -11.94 18.71 -12.61
CA ILE A 45 -13.00 19.06 -11.65
C ILE A 45 -12.75 18.45 -10.27
N ILE A 46 -12.26 17.19 -10.16
CA ILE A 46 -12.00 16.60 -8.85
C ILE A 46 -10.91 17.34 -8.08
N ASN A 47 -9.88 17.84 -8.77
CA ASN A 47 -8.83 18.66 -8.14
C ASN A 47 -9.39 20.00 -7.63
N GLN A 48 -10.26 20.66 -8.42
CA GLN A 48 -10.91 21.90 -8.01
C GLN A 48 -11.83 21.68 -6.79
N LEU A 49 -12.58 20.59 -6.77
CA LEU A 49 -13.44 20.22 -5.65
C LEU A 49 -12.64 19.98 -4.37
N ALA A 50 -11.54 19.22 -4.45
CA ALA A 50 -10.67 18.98 -3.30
C ALA A 50 -10.08 20.29 -2.75
N GLU A 51 -9.64 21.19 -3.64
CA GLU A 51 -9.11 22.50 -3.25
C GLU A 51 -10.21 23.40 -2.69
N GLY A 52 -11.39 23.37 -3.27
CA GLY A 52 -12.56 24.13 -2.80
C GLY A 52 -12.91 23.74 -1.36
N LEU A 53 -13.06 22.45 -1.09
CA LEU A 53 -13.38 21.97 0.26
C LEU A 53 -12.25 22.28 1.26
N ARG A 54 -10.98 22.15 0.87
CA ARG A 54 -9.84 22.54 1.73
C ARG A 54 -9.87 24.04 2.08
N ARG A 55 -10.16 24.91 1.13
CA ARG A 55 -10.28 26.37 1.36
C ARG A 55 -11.44 26.69 2.28
N GLU A 56 -12.58 26.05 2.09
CA GLU A 56 -13.80 26.30 2.86
C GLU A 56 -13.67 25.83 4.31
N THR A 57 -13.08 24.66 4.55
CA THR A 57 -13.02 24.02 5.87
C THR A 57 -11.71 24.23 6.60
N GLY A 58 -10.65 24.66 5.91
CA GLY A 58 -9.29 24.68 6.43
C GLY A 58 -8.73 23.28 6.71
N GLY A 59 -9.37 22.23 6.21
CA GLY A 59 -8.99 20.83 6.45
C GLY A 59 -9.17 20.35 7.89
N LYS A 60 -9.93 21.08 8.72
CA LYS A 60 -10.10 20.77 10.15
C LYS A 60 -11.01 19.55 10.34
N GLY A 61 -10.71 18.73 11.35
CA GLY A 61 -11.57 17.61 11.76
C GLY A 61 -11.41 16.33 10.91
N VAL A 62 -10.61 16.38 9.84
CA VAL A 62 -10.21 15.20 9.05
C VAL A 62 -8.69 15.21 8.85
N ASP A 63 -8.12 14.03 8.56
CA ASP A 63 -6.67 13.90 8.40
C ASP A 63 -6.17 14.48 7.06
N ALA A 64 -6.97 14.37 5.98
CA ALA A 64 -6.71 15.01 4.68
C ALA A 64 -7.97 15.08 3.80
N ILE A 65 -7.93 15.96 2.79
CA ILE A 65 -8.91 16.04 1.70
C ILE A 65 -8.12 15.89 0.40
N MET A 66 -8.34 14.79 -0.34
CA MET A 66 -7.50 14.41 -1.48
C MET A 66 -8.32 14.03 -2.70
N ALA A 67 -7.90 14.50 -3.87
CA ALA A 67 -8.32 13.97 -5.15
C ALA A 67 -7.25 13.00 -5.67
N TYR A 68 -7.68 11.91 -6.31
CA TYR A 68 -6.77 10.89 -6.86
C TYR A 68 -6.94 10.77 -8.38
N PRO A 69 -6.35 11.69 -9.15
CA PRO A 69 -6.43 11.66 -10.61
C PRO A 69 -5.73 10.43 -11.19
N HIS A 70 -6.29 9.89 -12.28
CA HIS A 70 -5.67 8.85 -13.09
C HIS A 70 -6.05 9.03 -14.58
N ASN A 71 -5.38 8.31 -15.49
CA ASN A 71 -5.52 8.51 -16.94
C ASN A 71 -6.41 7.47 -17.63
N TYR A 72 -7.11 6.64 -16.88
CA TYR A 72 -7.83 5.47 -17.38
C TYR A 72 -9.35 5.58 -17.20
N GLY A 73 -10.07 4.47 -17.37
CA GLY A 73 -11.53 4.39 -17.25
C GLY A 73 -12.26 4.44 -18.58
N CYS A 74 -11.55 4.77 -19.68
CA CYS A 74 -12.07 4.76 -21.03
C CYS A 74 -11.05 4.13 -22.00
N SER A 75 -11.55 3.41 -23.02
CA SER A 75 -10.73 2.79 -24.09
C SER A 75 -9.68 1.77 -23.58
N GLN A 76 -9.84 1.25 -22.39
CA GLN A 76 -9.04 0.13 -21.87
C GLN A 76 -9.63 -1.19 -22.36
N LEU A 77 -8.75 -2.17 -22.61
CA LEU A 77 -9.11 -3.50 -23.09
C LEU A 77 -8.90 -4.54 -21.98
N GLY A 78 -9.77 -5.54 -21.96
CA GLY A 78 -9.60 -6.76 -21.16
C GLY A 78 -9.25 -6.52 -19.70
N ASP A 79 -8.17 -7.13 -19.26
CA ASP A 79 -7.75 -7.13 -17.86
C ASP A 79 -7.35 -5.75 -17.33
N ASP A 80 -6.88 -4.84 -18.18
CA ASP A 80 -6.53 -3.47 -17.78
C ASP A 80 -7.76 -2.70 -17.29
N HIS A 81 -8.90 -2.88 -17.97
CA HIS A 81 -10.17 -2.28 -17.55
C HIS A 81 -10.65 -2.88 -16.20
N GLU A 82 -10.62 -4.20 -16.09
CA GLU A 82 -11.03 -4.89 -14.86
C GLU A 82 -10.11 -4.55 -13.68
N ASN A 83 -8.81 -4.46 -13.91
CA ASN A 83 -7.86 -4.07 -12.87
C ASN A 83 -8.08 -2.63 -12.40
N THR A 84 -8.29 -1.69 -13.34
CA THR A 84 -8.63 -0.30 -13.00
C THR A 84 -9.91 -0.25 -12.14
N LYS A 85 -10.95 -0.96 -12.56
CA LYS A 85 -12.23 -1.01 -11.85
C LYS A 85 -12.07 -1.59 -10.43
N LYS A 86 -11.29 -2.68 -10.27
CA LYS A 86 -11.00 -3.28 -8.96
C LYS A 86 -10.24 -2.35 -8.04
N ILE A 87 -9.17 -1.71 -8.52
CA ILE A 87 -8.37 -0.77 -7.71
C ILE A 87 -9.23 0.42 -7.24
N LEU A 88 -10.04 1.00 -8.12
CA LEU A 88 -10.92 2.11 -7.76
C LEU A 88 -11.99 1.68 -6.76
N ARG A 89 -12.60 0.49 -6.91
CA ARG A 89 -13.52 -0.09 -5.92
C ARG A 89 -12.87 -0.20 -4.55
N ASP A 90 -11.66 -0.73 -4.50
CA ASP A 90 -10.96 -0.99 -3.26
C ASP A 90 -10.54 0.32 -2.56
N MET A 91 -10.23 1.36 -3.33
CA MET A 91 -10.04 2.70 -2.79
C MET A 91 -11.33 3.26 -2.19
N VAL A 92 -12.46 3.16 -2.91
CA VAL A 92 -13.76 3.65 -2.40
C VAL A 92 -14.16 2.96 -1.10
N LEU A 93 -13.87 1.68 -0.97
CA LEU A 93 -14.20 0.86 0.21
C LEU A 93 -13.10 0.84 1.27
N HIS A 94 -12.02 1.61 1.10
CA HIS A 94 -10.88 1.58 2.01
C HIS A 94 -11.20 2.26 3.35
N PRO A 95 -10.90 1.64 4.50
CA PRO A 95 -11.30 2.17 5.81
C PRO A 95 -10.54 3.44 6.26
N ASN A 96 -9.43 3.81 5.61
CA ASN A 96 -8.78 5.10 5.84
C ASN A 96 -9.59 6.28 5.27
N ALA A 97 -10.52 6.03 4.35
CA ALA A 97 -11.47 7.02 3.91
C ALA A 97 -12.61 7.16 4.93
N GLY A 98 -12.76 8.33 5.51
CA GLY A 98 -13.93 8.70 6.31
C GLY A 98 -15.13 9.00 5.44
N ALA A 99 -14.89 9.52 4.22
CA ALA A 99 -15.91 9.74 3.21
C ALA A 99 -15.31 9.76 1.80
N VAL A 100 -16.10 9.42 0.80
CA VAL A 100 -15.68 9.35 -0.61
C VAL A 100 -16.74 9.99 -1.52
N LEU A 101 -16.30 10.87 -2.42
CA LEU A 101 -17.07 11.31 -3.57
C LEU A 101 -16.52 10.62 -4.83
N VAL A 102 -17.34 9.80 -5.47
CA VAL A 102 -17.01 9.19 -6.77
C VAL A 102 -17.56 10.10 -7.86
N VAL A 103 -16.68 10.51 -8.79
CA VAL A 103 -17.04 11.43 -9.88
C VAL A 103 -16.86 10.74 -11.23
N GLY A 104 -17.94 10.62 -12.00
CA GLY A 104 -17.93 10.12 -13.35
C GLY A 104 -18.25 11.19 -14.40
N LEU A 105 -17.90 10.92 -15.65
CA LEU A 105 -18.29 11.76 -16.79
C LEU A 105 -19.70 11.43 -17.25
N GLY A 106 -19.98 10.15 -17.58
CA GLY A 106 -21.26 9.64 -18.03
C GLY A 106 -21.22 8.84 -19.34
N CYS A 107 -20.13 8.91 -20.11
CA CYS A 107 -19.95 8.18 -21.38
C CYS A 107 -18.72 7.25 -21.40
N GLU A 108 -18.02 7.10 -20.28
CA GLU A 108 -16.86 6.23 -20.12
C GLU A 108 -17.20 4.74 -20.15
N ASN A 109 -16.20 3.88 -20.41
CA ASN A 109 -16.37 2.43 -20.29
C ASN A 109 -16.60 1.99 -18.83
N ASN A 110 -15.94 2.65 -17.88
CA ASN A 110 -16.17 2.44 -16.45
C ASN A 110 -17.41 3.22 -15.97
N GLN A 111 -18.59 2.88 -16.52
CA GLN A 111 -19.86 3.57 -16.29
C GLN A 111 -20.16 3.72 -14.80
N PRO A 112 -20.51 4.93 -14.30
CA PRO A 112 -20.74 5.18 -12.88
C PRO A 112 -21.83 4.28 -12.25
N ASP A 113 -22.89 3.97 -12.97
CA ASP A 113 -23.98 3.12 -12.47
C ASP A 113 -23.50 1.65 -12.35
N VAL A 114 -22.78 1.13 -13.36
CA VAL A 114 -22.17 -0.22 -13.30
C VAL A 114 -21.10 -0.29 -12.22
N PHE A 115 -20.31 0.75 -12.05
CA PHE A 115 -19.31 0.84 -11.00
C PHE A 115 -19.95 0.86 -9.61
N ARG A 116 -21.08 1.55 -9.43
CA ARG A 116 -21.86 1.55 -8.18
C ARG A 116 -22.35 0.14 -7.83
N GLU A 117 -22.87 -0.60 -8.79
CA GLU A 117 -23.28 -2.01 -8.60
C GLU A 117 -22.08 -2.90 -8.23
N PHE A 118 -20.93 -2.64 -8.85
CA PHE A 118 -19.69 -3.39 -8.59
C PHE A 118 -19.11 -3.16 -7.18
N LEU A 119 -19.42 -2.04 -6.52
CA LEU A 119 -19.04 -1.83 -5.12
C LEU A 119 -19.69 -2.84 -4.18
N GLY A 120 -20.87 -3.35 -4.51
CA GLY A 120 -21.66 -4.20 -3.63
C GLY A 120 -22.24 -3.41 -2.45
N ASP A 121 -22.10 -3.95 -1.24
CA ASP A 121 -22.57 -3.27 -0.03
C ASP A 121 -21.58 -2.19 0.42
N TYR A 122 -22.08 -0.95 0.60
CA TYR A 122 -21.29 0.18 1.07
C TYR A 122 -22.15 1.17 1.88
N ASP A 123 -21.53 1.98 2.71
CA ASP A 123 -22.19 3.02 3.50
C ASP A 123 -22.56 4.23 2.61
N GLN A 124 -23.84 4.34 2.24
CA GLN A 124 -24.37 5.40 1.37
C GLN A 124 -24.32 6.80 2.01
N GLU A 125 -24.15 6.89 3.32
CA GLU A 125 -23.96 8.18 4.00
C GLU A 125 -22.50 8.69 3.84
N ARG A 126 -21.56 7.80 3.51
CA ARG A 126 -20.13 8.10 3.39
C ARG A 126 -19.58 7.99 1.98
N VAL A 127 -20.35 7.38 1.06
CA VAL A 127 -19.97 7.27 -0.35
C VAL A 127 -21.09 7.86 -1.19
N LYS A 128 -20.75 8.93 -1.93
CA LYS A 128 -21.67 9.61 -2.83
C LYS A 128 -21.15 9.59 -4.26
N PHE A 129 -22.04 9.78 -5.22
CA PHE A 129 -21.73 9.74 -6.65
C PHE A 129 -22.21 11.00 -7.32
N MET A 130 -21.41 11.53 -8.24
CA MET A 130 -21.78 12.60 -9.16
C MET A 130 -21.41 12.19 -10.59
N VAL A 131 -22.29 12.45 -11.54
CA VAL A 131 -22.06 12.25 -12.98
C VAL A 131 -22.12 13.60 -13.65
N THR A 132 -20.97 14.12 -14.12
CA THR A 132 -20.85 15.51 -14.58
C THR A 132 -21.76 15.84 -15.77
N GLN A 133 -22.02 14.90 -16.69
CA GLN A 133 -22.95 15.12 -17.81
C GLN A 133 -24.44 15.14 -17.40
N LYS A 134 -24.76 14.76 -16.14
CA LYS A 134 -26.16 14.73 -15.63
C LYS A 134 -26.52 15.93 -14.76
N VAL A 135 -25.54 16.80 -14.43
CA VAL A 135 -25.72 17.98 -13.58
C VAL A 135 -25.54 19.27 -14.36
N GLY A 136 -26.09 20.37 -13.87
CA GLY A 136 -26.00 21.66 -14.52
C GLY A 136 -24.70 22.39 -14.28
N ASP A 137 -24.22 22.36 -13.03
CA ASP A 137 -22.94 22.89 -12.59
C ASP A 137 -22.24 21.84 -11.71
N GLU A 138 -21.21 21.24 -12.26
CA GLU A 138 -20.49 20.12 -11.60
C GLU A 138 -19.69 20.59 -10.38
N TYR A 139 -19.30 21.87 -10.32
CA TYR A 139 -18.61 22.39 -9.15
C TYR A 139 -19.57 22.62 -7.98
N GLU A 140 -20.69 23.29 -8.20
CA GLU A 140 -21.69 23.55 -7.15
C GLU A 140 -22.27 22.25 -6.60
N GLU A 141 -22.71 21.34 -7.48
CA GLU A 141 -23.25 20.04 -7.08
C GLU A 141 -22.21 19.20 -6.31
N GLY A 142 -20.97 19.15 -6.83
CA GLY A 142 -19.87 18.43 -6.17
C GLY A 142 -19.55 19.02 -4.80
N MET A 143 -19.58 20.34 -4.63
CA MET A 143 -19.35 20.99 -3.34
C MET A 143 -20.50 20.74 -2.36
N GLU A 144 -21.76 20.68 -2.80
CA GLU A 144 -22.87 20.29 -1.93
C GLU A 144 -22.68 18.88 -1.37
N LEU A 145 -22.40 17.91 -2.23
CA LEU A 145 -22.14 16.53 -1.84
C LEU A 145 -20.93 16.42 -0.89
N LEU A 146 -19.87 17.19 -1.15
CA LEU A 146 -18.68 17.20 -0.31
C LEU A 146 -18.94 17.82 1.07
N ARG A 147 -19.77 18.85 1.20
CA ARG A 147 -20.18 19.43 2.49
C ARG A 147 -20.93 18.42 3.33
N GLU A 148 -21.85 17.64 2.75
CA GLU A 148 -22.55 16.56 3.43
C GLU A 148 -21.56 15.47 3.91
N LEU A 149 -20.67 15.03 3.04
CA LEU A 149 -19.64 14.03 3.35
C LEU A 149 -18.69 14.53 4.45
N TYR A 150 -18.27 15.78 4.38
CA TYR A 150 -17.43 16.41 5.40
C TYR A 150 -18.15 16.49 6.75
N ALA A 151 -19.40 16.95 6.78
CA ALA A 151 -20.20 17.03 8.01
C ALA A 151 -20.36 15.66 8.69
N LYS A 152 -20.35 14.57 7.91
CA LYS A 152 -20.37 13.21 8.43
C LYS A 152 -18.98 12.76 8.94
N ALA A 153 -17.94 12.99 8.15
CA ALA A 153 -16.58 12.53 8.48
C ALA A 153 -16.01 13.18 9.76
N ILE A 154 -16.29 14.47 10.01
CA ILE A 154 -15.78 15.17 11.21
C ILE A 154 -16.38 14.68 12.52
N GLN A 155 -17.41 13.85 12.49
CA GLN A 155 -18.02 13.26 13.68
C GLN A 155 -17.24 12.04 14.18
N ASP A 156 -16.37 11.46 13.35
CA ASP A 156 -15.60 10.28 13.72
C ASP A 156 -14.57 10.60 14.80
N GLN A 157 -14.44 9.67 15.74
CA GLN A 157 -13.53 9.76 16.87
C GLN A 157 -12.56 8.57 16.82
N ARG A 158 -11.29 8.81 17.17
CA ARG A 158 -10.33 7.74 17.38
C ARG A 158 -10.63 6.99 18.66
N GLU A 159 -10.62 5.66 18.61
CA GLU A 159 -10.77 4.77 19.76
C GLU A 159 -9.62 3.77 19.83
N ASP A 160 -9.50 3.06 20.94
CA ASP A 160 -8.47 2.04 21.13
C ASP A 160 -8.83 0.79 20.33
N ILE A 161 -7.97 0.46 19.38
CA ILE A 161 -8.11 -0.68 18.47
C ILE A 161 -6.97 -1.66 18.75
N PRO A 162 -7.24 -2.96 18.91
CA PRO A 162 -6.19 -3.95 19.13
C PRO A 162 -5.28 -4.04 17.90
N LEU A 163 -3.98 -4.27 18.14
CA LEU A 163 -2.98 -4.36 17.08
C LEU A 163 -3.26 -5.52 16.10
N SER A 164 -4.08 -6.49 16.51
CA SER A 164 -4.59 -7.57 15.66
C SER A 164 -5.43 -7.11 14.46
N GLU A 165 -5.89 -5.85 14.47
CA GLU A 165 -6.60 -5.26 13.34
C GLU A 165 -5.68 -4.50 12.38
N LEU A 166 -4.41 -4.27 12.76
CA LEU A 166 -3.47 -3.56 11.89
C LEU A 166 -3.05 -4.43 10.70
N ARG A 167 -3.07 -3.82 9.51
CA ARG A 167 -2.67 -4.42 8.23
C ARG A 167 -1.60 -3.57 7.58
N VAL A 168 -0.44 -4.15 7.28
CA VAL A 168 0.70 -3.43 6.70
C VAL A 168 1.15 -4.09 5.40
N GLY A 169 1.47 -3.26 4.41
CA GLY A 169 2.13 -3.68 3.18
C GLY A 169 3.65 -3.57 3.31
N LEU A 170 4.36 -4.56 2.79
CA LEU A 170 5.82 -4.64 2.82
C LEU A 170 6.37 -4.43 1.42
N LYS A 171 7.22 -3.42 1.25
CA LYS A 171 7.77 -3.02 -0.04
C LYS A 171 9.21 -2.57 0.05
N CYS A 172 9.96 -2.67 -1.05
CA CYS A 172 11.25 -2.00 -1.18
C CYS A 172 11.36 -1.27 -2.53
N GLY A 173 12.23 -0.27 -2.59
CA GLY A 173 12.56 0.44 -3.82
C GLY A 173 13.86 1.19 -3.69
N GLY A 174 14.68 1.25 -4.77
CA GLY A 174 16.01 1.82 -4.69
C GLY A 174 16.91 1.08 -3.71
N SER A 175 16.86 -0.26 -3.69
CA SER A 175 17.62 -1.13 -2.80
C SER A 175 19.14 -1.01 -3.03
N ASP A 176 19.90 -1.17 -1.94
CA ASP A 176 21.37 -1.19 -1.90
C ASP A 176 21.90 -2.44 -1.15
N GLY A 177 23.21 -2.59 -1.04
CA GLY A 177 23.85 -3.69 -0.34
C GLY A 177 23.51 -3.79 1.16
N PHE A 178 23.03 -2.71 1.78
CA PHE A 178 22.57 -2.71 3.18
C PHE A 178 21.14 -3.17 3.35
N SER A 179 20.35 -3.23 2.28
CA SER A 179 18.91 -3.57 2.33
C SER A 179 18.67 -4.92 3.02
N GLY A 180 19.44 -5.95 2.67
CA GLY A 180 19.34 -7.30 3.24
C GLY A 180 20.00 -7.45 4.63
N ILE A 181 20.66 -6.42 5.15
CA ILE A 181 21.39 -6.45 6.43
C ILE A 181 20.69 -5.59 7.49
N THR A 182 20.02 -4.52 7.10
CA THR A 182 19.42 -3.54 8.01
C THR A 182 17.89 -3.48 7.90
N ALA A 183 17.37 -2.73 6.94
CA ALA A 183 15.94 -2.39 6.87
C ALA A 183 15.04 -3.61 6.56
N ASN A 184 15.44 -4.52 5.64
CA ASN A 184 14.59 -5.66 5.31
C ASN A 184 14.49 -6.68 6.46
N PRO A 185 15.58 -7.08 7.14
CA PRO A 185 15.47 -7.89 8.35
C PRO A 185 14.68 -7.21 9.47
N LEU A 186 14.82 -5.89 9.64
CA LEU A 186 14.03 -5.13 10.61
C LEU A 186 12.53 -5.24 10.31
N LEU A 187 12.13 -5.09 9.03
CA LEU A 187 10.75 -5.30 8.61
C LEU A 187 10.29 -6.72 8.88
N GLY A 188 11.16 -7.70 8.66
CA GLY A 188 10.88 -9.11 8.92
C GLY A 188 10.58 -9.38 10.39
N MET A 189 11.37 -8.83 11.28
CA MET A 189 11.14 -8.92 12.73
C MET A 189 9.82 -8.25 13.13
N PHE A 190 9.55 -7.07 12.58
CA PHE A 190 8.27 -6.40 12.80
C PHE A 190 7.09 -7.20 12.24
N SER A 191 7.21 -7.78 11.04
CA SER A 191 6.18 -8.64 10.44
C SER A 191 5.85 -9.83 11.33
N ASP A 192 6.87 -10.54 11.83
CA ASP A 192 6.69 -11.66 12.76
C ASP A 192 6.02 -11.22 14.07
N PHE A 193 6.43 -10.08 14.62
CA PHE A 193 5.78 -9.49 15.79
C PHE A 193 4.31 -9.18 15.53
N LEU A 194 3.99 -8.50 14.41
CA LEU A 194 2.61 -8.13 14.07
C LEU A 194 1.72 -9.37 13.88
N VAL A 195 2.22 -10.38 13.18
CA VAL A 195 1.51 -11.65 12.98
C VAL A 195 1.28 -12.37 14.31
N ALA A 196 2.27 -12.36 15.22
CA ALA A 196 2.13 -12.93 16.56
C ALA A 196 1.07 -12.18 17.41
N GLN A 197 0.87 -10.87 17.17
CA GLN A 197 -0.22 -10.07 17.76
C GLN A 197 -1.59 -10.32 17.09
N GLY A 198 -1.66 -11.19 16.08
CA GLY A 198 -2.87 -11.46 15.29
C GLY A 198 -3.15 -10.47 14.16
N GLY A 199 -2.20 -9.57 13.86
CA GLY A 199 -2.30 -8.62 12.76
C GLY A 199 -1.94 -9.24 11.41
N THR A 200 -1.83 -8.40 10.38
CA THR A 200 -1.62 -8.85 9.00
C THR A 200 -0.47 -8.10 8.35
N SER A 201 0.42 -8.83 7.69
CA SER A 201 1.42 -8.30 6.79
C SER A 201 1.26 -8.88 5.39
N VAL A 202 1.57 -8.07 4.37
CA VAL A 202 1.43 -8.44 2.97
C VAL A 202 2.74 -8.18 2.25
N LEU A 203 3.33 -9.23 1.68
CA LEU A 203 4.48 -9.13 0.78
C LEU A 203 4.00 -9.13 -0.66
N THR A 204 4.57 -8.26 -1.49
CA THR A 204 4.31 -8.17 -2.93
C THR A 204 5.62 -8.08 -3.71
N GLU A 205 5.58 -7.57 -4.95
CA GLU A 205 6.73 -7.48 -5.85
C GLU A 205 7.20 -8.88 -6.27
N VAL A 206 6.30 -9.63 -6.90
CA VAL A 206 6.56 -11.05 -7.27
C VAL A 206 7.87 -11.25 -8.06
N PRO A 207 8.26 -10.38 -9.02
CA PRO A 207 9.55 -10.49 -9.68
C PRO A 207 10.78 -10.42 -8.75
N GLU A 208 10.62 -9.81 -7.58
CA GLU A 208 11.69 -9.76 -6.57
C GLU A 208 11.77 -11.00 -5.67
N MET A 209 10.86 -11.95 -5.85
CA MET A 209 10.90 -13.26 -5.18
C MET A 209 11.66 -14.32 -6.00
N PHE A 210 11.94 -14.05 -7.28
CA PHE A 210 12.60 -15.01 -8.18
C PHE A 210 14.02 -15.32 -7.70
N GLY A 211 14.32 -16.61 -7.48
CA GLY A 211 15.55 -17.08 -6.89
C GLY A 211 15.48 -17.33 -5.36
N ALA A 212 14.44 -16.85 -4.67
CA ALA A 212 14.20 -17.10 -3.25
C ALA A 212 12.79 -17.68 -2.96
N GLU A 213 12.04 -18.00 -4.01
CA GLU A 213 10.64 -18.46 -3.93
C GLU A 213 10.46 -19.70 -3.06
N THR A 214 11.43 -20.60 -3.01
CA THR A 214 11.37 -21.82 -2.18
C THR A 214 11.28 -21.51 -0.68
N ILE A 215 11.80 -20.36 -0.24
CA ILE A 215 11.69 -19.91 1.15
C ILE A 215 10.21 -19.65 1.51
N LEU A 216 9.47 -19.02 0.61
CA LEU A 216 8.05 -18.73 0.80
C LEU A 216 7.20 -20.01 0.66
N MET A 217 7.47 -20.82 -0.37
CA MET A 217 6.78 -22.07 -0.63
C MET A 217 6.87 -23.04 0.56
N ASN A 218 8.04 -23.17 1.18
CA ASN A 218 8.26 -24.04 2.34
C ASN A 218 7.58 -23.54 3.63
N ARG A 219 7.03 -22.32 3.61
CA ARG A 219 6.33 -21.71 4.74
C ARG A 219 4.82 -21.64 4.55
N CYS A 220 4.29 -22.21 3.47
CA CYS A 220 2.84 -22.28 3.25
C CYS A 220 2.20 -23.19 4.30
N ARG A 221 1.08 -22.73 4.89
CA ARG A 221 0.36 -23.48 5.94
C ARG A 221 -0.26 -24.77 5.43
N THR A 222 -0.72 -24.77 4.18
CA THR A 222 -1.39 -25.92 3.56
C THR A 222 -0.80 -26.21 2.19
N LYS A 223 -1.15 -27.37 1.65
CA LYS A 223 -0.74 -27.77 0.28
C LYS A 223 -1.36 -26.85 -0.79
N GLU A 224 -2.59 -26.42 -0.58
CA GLU A 224 -3.28 -25.50 -1.47
C GLU A 224 -2.55 -24.16 -1.56
N LEU A 225 -2.15 -23.60 -0.43
CA LEU A 225 -1.35 -22.36 -0.39
C LEU A 225 0.02 -22.53 -1.04
N PHE A 226 0.63 -23.71 -0.90
CA PHE A 226 1.86 -24.01 -1.63
C PHE A 226 1.63 -23.98 -3.15
N GLU A 227 0.57 -24.65 -3.63
CA GLU A 227 0.20 -24.68 -5.05
C GLU A 227 -0.14 -23.27 -5.57
N ASP A 228 -0.87 -22.46 -4.79
CA ASP A 228 -1.19 -21.07 -5.11
C ASP A 228 0.08 -20.20 -5.16
N THR A 229 1.04 -20.41 -4.26
CA THR A 229 2.33 -19.70 -4.27
C THR A 229 3.16 -20.08 -5.50
N VAL A 230 3.20 -21.37 -5.86
CA VAL A 230 3.86 -21.82 -7.09
C VAL A 230 3.21 -21.16 -8.32
N LYS A 231 1.87 -21.13 -8.35
CA LYS A 231 1.12 -20.50 -9.43
C LYS A 231 1.41 -18.99 -9.50
N LEU A 232 1.39 -18.27 -8.36
CA LEU A 232 1.72 -16.84 -8.29
C LEU A 232 3.06 -16.53 -8.95
N ILE A 233 4.09 -17.30 -8.63
CA ILE A 233 5.43 -17.12 -9.17
C ILE A 233 5.48 -17.46 -10.67
N ASN A 234 4.91 -18.60 -11.06
CA ASN A 234 4.98 -19.07 -12.43
C ASN A 234 4.13 -18.23 -13.39
N ASP A 235 2.97 -17.74 -12.97
CA ASP A 235 2.14 -16.82 -13.78
C ASP A 235 2.92 -15.55 -14.14
N PHE A 236 3.71 -15.01 -13.22
CA PHE A 236 4.58 -13.85 -13.51
C PHE A 236 5.74 -14.21 -14.44
N LYS A 237 6.39 -15.37 -14.25
CA LYS A 237 7.44 -15.85 -15.17
C LYS A 237 6.89 -16.04 -16.58
N GLU A 238 5.73 -16.67 -16.71
CA GLU A 238 5.05 -16.89 -17.98
C GLU A 238 4.64 -15.56 -18.65
N TYR A 239 4.20 -14.59 -17.85
CA TYR A 239 3.89 -13.26 -18.34
C TYR A 239 5.12 -12.60 -19.01
N PHE A 240 6.32 -12.64 -18.39
CA PHE A 240 7.55 -12.14 -19.01
C PHE A 240 7.85 -12.88 -20.32
N LEU A 241 7.81 -14.22 -20.30
CA LEU A 241 8.11 -15.04 -21.48
C LEU A 241 7.12 -14.79 -22.63
N SER A 242 5.85 -14.62 -22.34
CA SER A 242 4.81 -14.34 -23.35
C SER A 242 5.00 -12.99 -24.07
N HIS A 243 5.73 -12.07 -23.44
CA HIS A 243 6.11 -10.78 -24.02
C HIS A 243 7.53 -10.76 -24.61
N GLY A 244 8.21 -11.91 -24.65
CA GLY A 244 9.56 -12.03 -25.17
C GLY A 244 10.64 -11.40 -24.27
N GLU A 245 10.32 -11.16 -23.01
CA GLU A 245 11.23 -10.57 -22.02
C GLU A 245 11.90 -11.67 -21.17
N PRO A 246 13.19 -11.52 -20.82
CA PRO A 246 13.87 -12.49 -19.99
C PRO A 246 13.35 -12.46 -18.54
N VAL A 247 13.22 -13.65 -17.96
CA VAL A 247 12.92 -13.80 -16.53
C VAL A 247 14.23 -13.64 -15.76
N GLY A 248 14.41 -12.55 -15.02
CA GLY A 248 15.58 -12.41 -14.17
C GLY A 248 16.51 -11.24 -14.50
N GLU A 249 16.03 -10.21 -15.14
CA GLU A 249 16.80 -8.96 -15.35
C GLU A 249 17.07 -8.15 -14.06
N ASN A 250 16.47 -8.53 -12.94
CA ASN A 250 16.85 -8.01 -11.63
C ASN A 250 18.26 -8.49 -11.21
N PRO A 251 19.08 -7.69 -10.54
CA PRO A 251 18.85 -6.31 -10.06
C PRO A 251 18.97 -5.25 -11.15
N SER A 252 18.24 -4.15 -11.00
CA SER A 252 18.29 -2.99 -11.89
C SER A 252 19.69 -2.33 -11.90
N PRO A 253 20.04 -1.50 -12.90
CA PRO A 253 21.30 -0.77 -12.90
C PRO A 253 21.55 0.03 -11.62
N GLY A 254 20.50 0.64 -11.05
CA GLY A 254 20.58 1.37 -9.78
C GLY A 254 20.87 0.47 -8.59
N ASN A 255 20.33 -0.75 -8.56
CA ASN A 255 20.60 -1.72 -7.50
C ASN A 255 22.05 -2.24 -7.60
N LYS A 256 22.55 -2.49 -8.82
CA LYS A 256 23.95 -2.88 -9.07
C LYS A 256 24.91 -1.79 -8.61
N ALA A 257 24.64 -0.53 -8.95
CA ALA A 257 25.40 0.61 -8.45
C ALA A 257 25.33 0.75 -6.92
N GLY A 258 24.26 0.27 -6.29
CA GLY A 258 24.08 0.21 -4.85
C GLY A 258 24.76 -0.99 -4.17
N GLY A 259 25.42 -1.89 -4.91
CA GLY A 259 26.19 -3.02 -4.37
C GLY A 259 25.45 -4.37 -4.34
N ILE A 260 24.29 -4.49 -4.99
CA ILE A 260 23.59 -5.77 -5.18
C ILE A 260 24.09 -6.41 -6.48
N SER A 261 24.61 -7.65 -6.43
CA SER A 261 25.33 -8.26 -7.54
C SER A 261 24.53 -9.26 -8.34
N THR A 262 23.66 -10.04 -7.71
CA THR A 262 22.93 -11.14 -8.36
C THR A 262 21.43 -11.08 -8.09
N LEU A 263 20.66 -11.85 -8.89
CA LEU A 263 19.22 -12.03 -8.70
C LEU A 263 18.92 -12.61 -7.32
N GLU A 264 19.70 -13.61 -6.92
CA GLU A 264 19.53 -14.31 -5.64
C GLU A 264 19.81 -13.37 -4.45
N ASP A 265 20.86 -12.54 -4.52
CA ASP A 265 21.13 -11.52 -3.50
C ASP A 265 19.95 -10.59 -3.33
N LYS A 266 19.39 -10.11 -4.44
CA LYS A 266 18.22 -9.24 -4.44
C LYS A 266 17.02 -9.96 -3.84
N ALA A 267 16.70 -11.16 -4.33
CA ALA A 267 15.53 -11.92 -3.91
C ALA A 267 15.61 -12.37 -2.44
N LEU A 268 16.77 -12.84 -1.99
CA LEU A 268 17.01 -13.18 -0.58
C LEU A 268 16.84 -11.97 0.33
N GLY A 269 17.38 -10.81 -0.08
CA GLY A 269 17.20 -9.56 0.66
C GLY A 269 15.73 -9.13 0.70
N CYS A 270 15.00 -9.21 -0.42
CA CYS A 270 13.61 -8.78 -0.50
C CYS A 270 12.66 -9.67 0.29
N THR A 271 12.83 -10.99 0.25
CA THR A 271 11.97 -11.94 0.98
C THR A 271 12.13 -11.85 2.50
N GLN A 272 13.25 -11.33 2.99
CA GLN A 272 13.46 -11.11 4.45
C GLN A 272 12.43 -10.14 5.05
N LYS A 273 11.85 -9.23 4.26
CA LYS A 273 10.83 -8.27 4.73
C LYS A 273 9.62 -8.94 5.41
N CYS A 274 9.30 -10.18 5.03
CA CYS A 274 8.16 -10.90 5.60
C CYS A 274 8.51 -11.82 6.78
N GLY A 275 9.73 -11.71 7.33
CA GLY A 275 10.15 -12.49 8.50
C GLY A 275 10.11 -14.00 8.28
N THR A 276 9.66 -14.73 9.28
CA THR A 276 9.64 -16.19 9.32
C THR A 276 8.24 -16.81 9.47
N SER A 277 7.20 -16.00 9.56
CA SER A 277 5.81 -16.42 9.73
C SER A 277 5.33 -17.32 8.60
N TYR A 278 4.34 -18.16 8.86
CA TYR A 278 3.71 -18.98 7.83
C TYR A 278 2.90 -18.11 6.86
N VAL A 279 2.91 -18.51 5.58
CA VAL A 279 2.02 -17.92 4.56
C VAL A 279 0.61 -18.45 4.81
N GLU A 280 -0.33 -17.53 5.06
CA GLU A 280 -1.74 -17.82 5.36
C GLU A 280 -2.68 -17.50 4.19
N GLY A 281 -2.21 -16.71 3.21
CA GLY A 281 -3.01 -16.36 2.04
C GLY A 281 -2.16 -15.96 0.84
N VAL A 282 -2.71 -16.18 -0.35
CA VAL A 282 -2.16 -15.73 -1.63
C VAL A 282 -3.27 -14.99 -2.38
N LEU A 283 -2.99 -13.75 -2.81
CA LEU A 283 -3.96 -12.85 -3.40
C LEU A 283 -3.61 -12.53 -4.86
N PRO A 284 -4.52 -12.70 -5.80
CA PRO A 284 -4.43 -12.10 -7.12
C PRO A 284 -4.39 -10.57 -7.05
N TYR A 285 -3.93 -9.92 -8.11
CA TYR A 285 -3.95 -8.46 -8.23
C TYR A 285 -5.39 -7.90 -8.11
N GLY A 286 -5.55 -6.83 -7.31
CA GLY A 286 -6.85 -6.21 -7.10
C GLY A 286 -7.83 -7.02 -6.24
N GLU A 287 -7.36 -8.03 -5.52
CA GLU A 287 -8.17 -8.76 -4.53
C GLU A 287 -7.91 -8.23 -3.11
N ARG A 288 -8.96 -8.22 -2.30
CA ARG A 288 -8.89 -7.76 -0.91
C ARG A 288 -8.50 -8.89 0.05
N LEU A 289 -7.82 -8.52 1.14
CA LEU A 289 -7.46 -9.43 2.23
C LEU A 289 -8.70 -10.14 2.81
N LYS A 290 -8.57 -11.45 2.99
CA LYS A 290 -9.62 -12.33 3.55
C LYS A 290 -9.17 -13.02 4.84
N VAL A 291 -7.85 -13.17 5.04
CA VAL A 291 -7.27 -13.86 6.19
C VAL A 291 -6.20 -12.99 6.84
N LYS A 292 -6.08 -13.13 8.17
CA LYS A 292 -5.01 -12.49 8.96
C LYS A 292 -3.70 -13.26 8.79
N GLY A 293 -2.60 -12.68 9.26
CA GLY A 293 -1.26 -13.25 9.15
C GLY A 293 -0.50 -12.78 7.92
N LEU A 294 0.54 -13.52 7.52
CA LEU A 294 1.33 -13.20 6.34
C LEU A 294 0.60 -13.62 5.06
N ASN A 295 0.40 -12.66 4.16
CA ASN A 295 -0.19 -12.89 2.85
C ASN A 295 0.80 -12.50 1.74
N LEU A 296 0.72 -13.18 0.60
CA LEU A 296 1.43 -12.83 -0.63
C LEU A 296 0.44 -12.19 -1.61
N LEU A 297 0.84 -11.11 -2.27
CA LEU A 297 0.01 -10.37 -3.22
C LEU A 297 0.67 -10.34 -4.59
N SER A 298 -0.07 -10.67 -5.64
CA SER A 298 0.36 -10.50 -7.02
C SER A 298 0.45 -9.01 -7.38
N ALA A 299 1.66 -8.49 -7.56
CA ALA A 299 1.92 -7.18 -8.16
C ALA A 299 3.36 -7.12 -8.69
N PRO A 300 3.63 -6.26 -9.70
CA PRO A 300 4.97 -6.08 -10.25
C PRO A 300 5.90 -5.35 -9.27
N GLY A 301 7.19 -5.23 -9.65
CA GLY A 301 8.19 -4.48 -8.88
C GLY A 301 8.07 -2.95 -8.99
N ASN A 302 7.28 -2.41 -9.94
CA ASN A 302 7.08 -0.96 -10.07
C ASN A 302 6.53 -0.36 -8.77
N ASP A 303 7.22 0.66 -8.22
CA ASP A 303 6.92 1.24 -6.91
C ASP A 303 5.48 1.75 -6.80
N LEU A 304 5.02 2.46 -7.82
CA LEU A 304 3.69 3.07 -7.82
C LEU A 304 2.59 2.01 -7.89
N VAL A 305 2.74 1.02 -8.77
CA VAL A 305 1.76 -0.07 -8.95
C VAL A 305 1.72 -0.97 -7.71
N ALA A 306 2.88 -1.41 -7.23
CA ALA A 306 2.96 -2.31 -6.08
C ALA A 306 2.43 -1.66 -4.79
N ALA A 307 2.78 -0.39 -4.53
CA ALA A 307 2.28 0.31 -3.35
C ALA A 307 0.77 0.56 -3.42
N THR A 308 0.24 0.88 -4.62
CA THR A 308 -1.21 1.01 -4.84
C THR A 308 -1.91 -0.33 -4.62
N ALA A 309 -1.35 -1.44 -5.13
CA ALA A 309 -1.91 -2.78 -4.93
C ALA A 309 -1.93 -3.19 -3.46
N LEU A 310 -0.86 -2.91 -2.69
CA LEU A 310 -0.81 -3.15 -1.24
C LEU A 310 -1.89 -2.36 -0.48
N ALA A 311 -2.04 -1.08 -0.81
CA ALA A 311 -3.08 -0.27 -0.21
C ALA A 311 -4.48 -0.79 -0.58
N SER A 312 -4.71 -1.13 -1.87
CA SER A 312 -6.00 -1.60 -2.39
C SER A 312 -6.40 -2.96 -1.83
N CYS A 313 -5.46 -3.87 -1.55
CA CYS A 313 -5.82 -5.12 -0.88
C CYS A 313 -6.31 -4.93 0.57
N GLY A 314 -6.19 -3.71 1.12
CA GLY A 314 -6.70 -3.33 2.44
C GLY A 314 -5.62 -3.01 3.46
N CYS A 315 -4.35 -2.85 3.08
CA CYS A 315 -3.29 -2.42 3.99
C CYS A 315 -3.50 -0.96 4.41
N HIS A 316 -3.46 -0.70 5.71
CA HIS A 316 -3.64 0.63 6.30
C HIS A 316 -2.47 1.56 6.04
N MET A 317 -1.28 1.00 5.88
CA MET A 317 -0.02 1.68 5.57
C MET A 317 0.92 0.77 4.79
N VAL A 318 1.89 1.37 4.12
CA VAL A 318 2.97 0.67 3.41
C VAL A 318 4.30 0.99 4.09
N LEU A 319 5.04 -0.04 4.44
CA LEU A 319 6.41 0.04 4.96
C LEU A 319 7.38 -0.13 3.80
N PHE A 320 8.07 0.94 3.44
CA PHE A 320 8.86 1.06 2.22
C PHE A 320 10.34 1.19 2.56
N THR A 321 11.11 0.11 2.41
CA THR A 321 12.57 0.14 2.62
C THR A 321 13.29 0.72 1.41
N THR A 322 14.33 1.52 1.63
CA THR A 322 15.09 2.16 0.55
C THR A 322 16.53 2.47 0.95
N GLY A 323 17.48 2.20 0.05
CA GLY A 323 18.88 2.56 0.20
C GLY A 323 19.24 3.89 -0.47
N ARG A 324 18.46 4.30 -1.48
CA ARG A 324 18.72 5.51 -2.29
C ARG A 324 17.69 6.63 -2.07
N GLY A 325 16.51 6.27 -1.55
CA GLY A 325 15.42 7.18 -1.23
C GLY A 325 14.51 7.51 -2.41
N THR A 326 13.28 7.85 -2.08
CA THR A 326 12.26 8.35 -3.01
C THR A 326 11.31 9.27 -2.28
N PRO A 327 10.81 10.36 -2.89
CA PRO A 327 9.75 11.19 -2.32
C PRO A 327 8.38 10.53 -2.43
N PHE A 328 8.23 9.51 -3.28
CA PHE A 328 6.96 8.85 -3.60
C PHE A 328 6.19 8.38 -2.34
N GLY A 329 4.87 8.47 -2.39
CA GLY A 329 3.92 7.84 -1.48
C GLY A 329 2.63 7.48 -2.19
N THR A 330 1.99 6.37 -1.78
CA THR A 330 0.66 6.00 -2.25
C THR A 330 -0.44 6.67 -1.41
N TYR A 331 -1.69 6.34 -1.66
CA TYR A 331 -2.83 6.99 -1.00
C TYR A 331 -3.03 6.63 0.49
N VAL A 332 -2.26 5.67 1.01
CA VAL A 332 -2.15 5.39 2.46
C VAL A 332 -0.79 5.86 2.98
N PRO A 333 -0.60 6.02 4.32
CA PRO A 333 0.71 6.33 4.88
C PRO A 333 1.79 5.41 4.31
N THR A 334 2.81 6.00 3.69
CA THR A 334 3.93 5.28 3.05
C THR A 334 5.21 5.62 3.78
N MET A 335 5.51 4.85 4.85
CA MET A 335 6.64 5.05 5.71
C MET A 335 7.93 4.62 5.01
N LYS A 336 8.89 5.55 4.81
CA LYS A 336 10.20 5.23 4.25
C LYS A 336 11.20 4.89 5.35
N ILE A 337 11.77 3.69 5.22
CA ILE A 337 12.78 3.16 6.13
C ILE A 337 14.12 3.10 5.40
N SER A 338 15.09 3.93 5.79
CA SER A 338 16.42 3.92 5.18
C SER A 338 17.24 2.72 5.62
N THR A 339 17.98 2.15 4.68
CA THR A 339 18.96 1.07 4.94
C THR A 339 20.26 1.58 5.54
N ASN A 340 20.53 2.88 5.40
CA ASN A 340 21.77 3.52 5.83
C ASN A 340 21.53 4.93 6.41
N SER A 341 22.37 5.33 7.35
CA SER A 341 22.24 6.61 8.04
C SER A 341 22.62 7.82 7.17
N THR A 342 23.43 7.62 6.13
CA THR A 342 23.79 8.68 5.18
C THR A 342 22.56 9.19 4.45
N LEU A 343 21.71 8.27 3.95
CA LEU A 343 20.45 8.63 3.31
C LEU A 343 19.52 9.35 4.29
N ALA A 344 19.36 8.81 5.50
CA ALA A 344 18.49 9.43 6.52
C ALA A 344 18.93 10.87 6.84
N LYS A 345 20.24 11.11 6.96
CA LYS A 345 20.82 12.43 7.20
C LYS A 345 20.63 13.38 6.01
N ASN A 346 20.85 12.89 4.79
CA ASN A 346 20.82 13.73 3.58
C ASN A 346 19.40 14.03 3.09
N LYS A 347 18.42 13.17 3.42
CA LYS A 347 17.03 13.29 2.99
C LYS A 347 16.03 13.18 4.16
N PRO A 348 16.17 14.00 5.20
CA PRO A 348 15.30 13.92 6.39
C PRO A 348 13.82 14.18 6.08
N GLY A 349 13.52 14.86 4.96
CA GLY A 349 12.15 15.10 4.50
C GLY A 349 11.57 13.95 3.64
N TRP A 350 12.33 12.87 3.40
CA TRP A 350 11.86 11.67 2.70
C TRP A 350 11.82 10.47 3.65
N ILE A 351 12.80 10.35 4.54
CA ILE A 351 13.00 9.20 5.42
C ILE A 351 12.28 9.43 6.75
N ASP A 352 11.51 8.45 7.16
CA ASP A 352 10.74 8.45 8.40
C ASP A 352 11.45 7.69 9.53
N PHE A 353 12.19 6.62 9.16
CA PHE A 353 12.91 5.80 10.12
C PHE A 353 14.29 5.39 9.57
N ASN A 354 15.32 5.48 10.42
CA ASN A 354 16.68 5.09 10.06
C ASN A 354 17.03 3.70 10.62
N ALA A 355 17.09 2.69 9.73
CA ALA A 355 17.59 1.36 10.10
C ALA A 355 19.12 1.22 9.94
N GLY A 356 19.78 2.20 9.35
CA GLY A 356 21.25 2.20 9.18
C GLY A 356 22.02 2.15 10.50
N VAL A 357 21.41 2.57 11.61
CA VAL A 357 21.98 2.49 12.96
C VAL A 357 22.36 1.06 13.38
N ILE A 358 21.74 0.05 12.75
CA ILE A 358 22.03 -1.38 13.02
C ILE A 358 23.49 -1.71 12.70
N VAL A 359 24.04 -1.20 11.61
CA VAL A 359 25.46 -1.39 11.26
C VAL A 359 26.38 -0.39 11.99
N GLU A 360 25.82 0.54 12.73
CA GLU A 360 26.51 1.51 13.59
C GLU A 360 26.51 1.08 15.07
N ASN A 361 26.33 -0.20 15.34
CA ASN A 361 26.34 -0.85 16.66
C ASN A 361 25.06 -0.68 17.52
N GLU A 362 23.92 -0.29 16.96
CA GLU A 362 22.65 -0.45 17.69
C GLU A 362 22.11 -1.88 17.48
N PRO A 363 21.81 -2.64 18.54
CA PRO A 363 21.25 -3.98 18.41
C PRO A 363 19.93 -3.98 17.61
N MET A 364 19.75 -4.98 16.75
CA MET A 364 18.55 -5.12 15.90
C MET A 364 17.26 -5.16 16.74
N GLU A 365 17.29 -5.83 17.87
CA GLU A 365 16.16 -5.96 18.81
C GLU A 365 15.72 -4.59 19.34
N LYS A 366 16.69 -3.77 19.78
CA LYS A 366 16.42 -2.42 20.27
C LYS A 366 15.89 -1.51 19.17
N THR A 367 16.45 -1.63 17.96
CA THR A 367 15.95 -0.89 16.80
C THR A 367 14.52 -1.31 16.46
N CYS A 368 14.21 -2.63 16.58
CA CYS A 368 12.86 -3.15 16.35
C CYS A 368 11.84 -2.65 17.38
N GLU A 369 12.20 -2.57 18.66
CA GLU A 369 11.35 -2.00 19.70
C GLU A 369 10.96 -0.55 19.36
N ARG A 370 11.94 0.29 19.01
CA ARG A 370 11.68 1.69 18.59
C ARG A 370 10.84 1.76 17.31
N PHE A 371 11.04 0.81 16.40
CA PHE A 371 10.30 0.74 15.15
C PHE A 371 8.82 0.39 15.41
N ILE A 372 8.56 -0.60 16.27
CA ILE A 372 7.20 -0.95 16.71
C ILE A 372 6.49 0.26 17.33
N GLU A 373 7.15 0.95 18.27
CA GLU A 373 6.59 2.16 18.89
C GLU A 373 6.25 3.23 17.85
N TYR A 374 7.13 3.44 16.87
CA TYR A 374 6.90 4.43 15.83
C TYR A 374 5.73 4.04 14.90
N ILE A 375 5.62 2.77 14.53
CA ILE A 375 4.47 2.28 13.74
C ILE A 375 3.15 2.49 14.49
N ILE A 376 3.12 2.20 15.79
CA ILE A 376 1.93 2.43 16.62
C ILE A 376 1.57 3.93 16.65
N LYS A 377 2.53 4.83 16.75
CA LYS A 377 2.32 6.29 16.68
C LYS A 377 1.73 6.69 15.32
N VAL A 378 2.28 6.18 14.22
CA VAL A 378 1.76 6.43 12.86
C VAL A 378 0.35 5.88 12.71
N ALA A 379 0.08 4.67 13.16
CA ALA A 379 -1.27 4.08 13.17
C ALA A 379 -2.25 4.89 14.04
N SER A 380 -1.74 5.57 15.07
CA SER A 380 -2.50 6.41 15.98
C SER A 380 -2.66 7.88 15.52
N GLY A 381 -2.15 8.24 14.34
CA GLY A 381 -2.38 9.55 13.73
C GLY A 381 -1.14 10.41 13.51
N GLU A 382 0.06 9.94 13.87
CA GLU A 382 1.29 10.66 13.49
C GLU A 382 1.49 10.57 11.97
N PHE A 383 1.67 11.72 11.31
CA PHE A 383 1.88 11.78 9.86
C PHE A 383 3.32 11.46 9.49
N VAL A 384 3.48 10.63 8.47
CA VAL A 384 4.76 10.39 7.81
C VAL A 384 5.08 11.46 6.76
N ASN A 385 6.32 11.50 6.30
CA ASN A 385 6.80 12.59 5.44
C ASN A 385 6.04 12.75 4.13
N ASN A 386 5.61 11.65 3.48
CA ASN A 386 4.84 11.77 2.24
C ASN A 386 3.47 12.43 2.49
N GLU A 387 2.83 12.16 3.63
CA GLU A 387 1.56 12.80 4.00
C GLU A 387 1.75 14.30 4.28
N LYS A 388 2.77 14.66 5.07
CA LYS A 388 3.11 16.06 5.40
C LYS A 388 3.36 16.92 4.15
N LYS A 389 3.82 16.29 3.07
CA LYS A 389 4.15 16.94 1.79
C LYS A 389 3.07 16.78 0.73
N GLY A 390 2.03 16.00 0.99
CA GLY A 390 0.96 15.73 0.03
C GLY A 390 1.39 14.84 -1.15
N TYR A 391 2.48 14.07 -1.02
CA TYR A 391 2.93 13.13 -2.05
C TYR A 391 2.11 11.85 -1.94
N LYS A 392 0.97 11.83 -2.62
CA LYS A 392 0.04 10.70 -2.65
C LYS A 392 -0.38 10.44 -4.09
N GLU A 393 0.08 9.34 -4.65
CA GLU A 393 -0.13 8.97 -6.05
C GLU A 393 -0.72 7.56 -6.16
N ILE A 394 -1.42 7.29 -7.25
CA ILE A 394 -2.03 6.00 -7.54
C ILE A 394 -1.68 5.51 -8.95
N ALA A 395 -1.65 4.20 -9.13
CA ALA A 395 -1.66 3.55 -10.43
C ALA A 395 -2.75 2.48 -10.48
N THR A 396 -3.57 2.53 -11.52
CA THR A 396 -4.72 1.62 -11.66
C THR A 396 -4.49 0.51 -12.69
N VAL A 397 -3.36 0.51 -13.39
CA VAL A 397 -2.99 -0.48 -14.41
C VAL A 397 -1.77 -1.25 -13.97
N SER A 398 -1.80 -2.58 -14.13
CA SER A 398 -0.74 -3.47 -13.67
C SER A 398 0.29 -3.84 -14.74
N TYR A 399 -0.17 -4.20 -15.95
CA TYR A 399 0.69 -4.92 -16.89
C TYR A 399 1.56 -4.05 -17.80
N THR A 400 1.11 -2.87 -18.20
CA THR A 400 1.92 -1.96 -19.03
C THR A 400 3.13 -1.36 -18.29
N HIS A 401 3.22 -1.51 -16.99
CA HIS A 401 4.28 -0.95 -16.14
C HIS A 401 5.35 -1.97 -15.76
N LEU A 402 5.29 -3.21 -16.24
CA LEU A 402 6.32 -4.23 -15.98
C LEU A 402 7.70 -3.84 -16.53
N ARG A 403 7.74 -3.07 -17.63
CA ARG A 403 8.97 -2.56 -18.23
C ARG A 403 9.56 -1.32 -17.54
N ALA A 404 8.84 -0.63 -16.67
CA ALA A 404 9.27 0.66 -16.15
C ALA A 404 10.51 0.60 -15.24
N HIS A 405 10.88 -0.57 -14.72
CA HIS A 405 12.11 -0.75 -13.95
C HIS A 405 13.34 -1.06 -14.82
N GLU A 406 13.16 -1.36 -16.11
CA GLU A 406 14.19 -1.99 -16.93
C GLU A 406 14.74 -1.08 -18.04
N THR A 407 14.15 0.06 -18.28
CA THR A 407 14.45 0.89 -19.47
C THR A 407 15.09 2.24 -19.20
N VAL A 408 15.75 2.45 -18.06
CA VAL A 408 16.61 3.66 -17.91
C VAL A 408 17.92 3.32 -17.26
#